data_ad302a19d039ef6bc5c4b176b9182b3d
#
_entry.id   ad302a19d039ef6bc5c4b176b9182b3d
#
_cell.length_a   1.000
_cell.length_b   1.000
_cell.length_c   1.000
_cell.angle_alpha   90.00
_cell.angle_beta   90.00
_cell.angle_gamma   90.00
#
_symmetry.space_group_name_H-M   'P 1'
#
loop_
_entity.id
_entity.type
_entity.pdbx_description
1 polymer ?
#
loop_
_entity_poly.entity_id
_entity_poly.type
_entity_poly.pdbx_seq_one_letter_code
_entity_poly.pdbx_strand_id
1 'polypeptide(L)'
;ITLTKAAATEYARRGVRLNTVCPGGINSGGMRFYLEKMPEMRERALNAHAMGRLAEPEEIADAVVYLCSDRASFITGHDLVVDGGVLVRSNVIDL
;
A
#
# COMPACT_ATOMS: atom_id res chain seq x y z
N ILE A 1 -0.88 -7.02 10.62
CA ILE A 1 -1.29 -5.71 11.18
C ILE A 1 -1.33 -5.77 12.71
N THR A 2 -2.11 -6.66 13.29
CA THR A 2 -2.19 -6.78 14.75
C THR A 2 -0.85 -7.17 15.37
N LEU A 3 -0.14 -8.14 14.78
CA LEU A 3 1.18 -8.56 15.24
C LEU A 3 2.18 -7.42 15.15
N THR A 4 2.13 -6.64 14.07
CA THR A 4 3.00 -5.47 13.88
C THR A 4 2.79 -4.45 14.99
N LYS A 5 1.53 -4.17 15.35
CA LYS A 5 1.22 -3.21 16.40
C LYS A 5 1.70 -3.68 17.77
N ALA A 6 1.53 -4.96 18.07
CA ALA A 6 2.00 -5.54 19.33
C ALA A 6 3.53 -5.46 19.42
N ALA A 7 4.24 -5.85 18.36
CA ALA A 7 5.69 -5.79 18.32
C ALA A 7 6.20 -4.34 18.36
N ALA A 8 5.52 -3.42 17.66
CA ALA A 8 5.87 -2.00 17.69
C ALA A 8 5.83 -1.45 19.12
N THR A 9 4.78 -1.80 19.86
CA THR A 9 4.65 -1.38 21.27
C THR A 9 5.76 -1.94 22.12
N GLU A 10 6.09 -3.21 21.95
CA GLU A 10 7.10 -3.89 22.76
C GLU A 10 8.51 -3.34 22.53
N TYR A 11 8.86 -3.04 21.29
CA TYR A 11 10.22 -2.65 20.92
C TYR A 11 10.44 -1.14 20.80
N ALA A 12 9.40 -0.33 20.96
CA ALA A 12 9.49 1.12 20.76
C ALA A 12 10.57 1.78 21.60
N ARG A 13 10.67 1.43 22.88
CA ARG A 13 11.65 2.01 23.79
C ARG A 13 13.07 1.56 23.50
N ARG A 14 13.24 0.50 22.70
CA ARG A 14 14.54 0.02 22.25
C ARG A 14 15.00 0.70 20.97
N GLY A 15 14.23 1.66 20.47
CA GLY A 15 14.55 2.37 19.24
C GLY A 15 14.22 1.61 17.97
N VAL A 16 13.37 0.57 18.06
CA VAL A 16 12.95 -0.22 16.89
C VAL A 16 11.55 0.21 16.51
N ARG A 17 11.39 0.60 15.25
CA ARG A 17 10.10 0.95 14.68
C ARG A 17 9.62 -0.16 13.74
N LEU A 18 8.33 -0.48 13.85
CA LEU A 18 7.69 -1.47 12.98
C LEU A 18 6.43 -0.87 12.38
N ASN A 19 6.38 -0.86 11.07
CA ASN A 19 5.24 -0.32 10.33
C ASN A 19 4.85 -1.31 9.24
N THR A 20 3.63 -1.16 8.71
CA THR A 20 3.11 -1.97 7.62
C THR A 20 2.83 -1.07 6.43
N VAL A 21 3.13 -1.55 5.23
CA VAL A 21 2.70 -0.90 4.00
C VAL A 21 1.60 -1.74 3.38
N CYS A 22 0.47 -1.10 3.09
CA CYS A 22 -0.71 -1.76 2.51
C CYS A 22 -0.91 -1.23 1.09
N PRO A 23 -0.35 -1.90 0.07
CA PRO A 23 -0.45 -1.42 -1.31
C PRO A 23 -1.80 -1.74 -1.94
N GLY A 24 -2.16 -0.97 -2.96
CA GLY A 24 -3.23 -1.31 -3.88
C GLY A 24 -2.71 -2.22 -5.00
N GLY A 25 -3.31 -2.12 -6.17
CA GLY A 25 -2.86 -2.86 -7.34
C GLY A 25 -1.53 -2.31 -7.86
N ILE A 26 -0.58 -3.19 -8.11
CA ILE A 26 0.76 -2.84 -8.57
C ILE A 26 0.96 -3.37 -9.99
N ASN A 27 1.51 -2.54 -10.86
CA ASN A 27 1.87 -2.92 -12.23
C ASN A 27 3.13 -3.81 -12.19
N SER A 28 2.97 -5.02 -11.67
CA SER A 28 4.02 -6.04 -11.56
C SER A 28 3.94 -7.02 -12.71
N GLY A 29 4.97 -7.87 -12.84
CA GLY A 29 4.94 -8.95 -13.82
C GLY A 29 3.75 -9.89 -13.63
N GLY A 30 3.40 -10.20 -12.38
CA GLY A 30 2.23 -11.04 -12.06
C GLY A 30 0.91 -10.38 -12.47
N MET A 31 0.77 -9.09 -12.21
CA MET A 31 -0.43 -8.34 -12.60
C MET A 31 -0.54 -8.24 -14.12
N ARG A 32 0.56 -7.95 -14.81
CA ARG A 32 0.56 -7.91 -16.28
C ARG A 32 0.17 -9.26 -16.88
N PHE A 33 0.71 -10.34 -16.35
CA PHE A 33 0.36 -11.70 -16.78
C PHE A 33 -1.13 -11.97 -16.57
N TYR A 34 -1.65 -11.64 -15.39
CA TYR A 34 -3.08 -11.82 -15.07
C TYR A 34 -3.96 -11.05 -16.05
N LEU A 35 -3.64 -9.80 -16.32
CA LEU A 35 -4.45 -8.96 -17.22
C LEU A 35 -4.33 -9.38 -18.69
N GLU A 36 -3.23 -10.01 -19.10
CA GLU A 36 -3.11 -10.63 -20.42
C GLU A 36 -4.04 -11.81 -20.58
N LYS A 37 -4.17 -12.63 -19.52
CA LYS A 37 -5.06 -13.80 -19.51
C LYS A 37 -6.52 -13.42 -19.33
N MET A 38 -6.78 -12.33 -18.63
CA MET A 38 -8.12 -11.86 -18.27
C MET A 38 -8.28 -10.39 -18.68
N PRO A 39 -8.23 -10.09 -20.00
CA PRO A 39 -8.24 -8.68 -20.44
C PRO A 39 -9.50 -7.91 -20.03
N GLU A 40 -10.61 -8.61 -19.82
CA GLU A 40 -11.87 -8.00 -19.36
C GLU A 40 -11.77 -7.43 -17.95
N MET A 41 -10.73 -7.82 -17.19
CA MET A 41 -10.52 -7.34 -15.83
C MET A 41 -9.71 -6.05 -15.77
N ARG A 42 -9.12 -5.63 -16.89
CA ARG A 42 -8.24 -4.47 -16.92
C ARG A 42 -8.94 -3.19 -16.47
N GLU A 43 -10.05 -2.88 -17.08
CA GLU A 43 -10.81 -1.67 -16.75
C GLU A 43 -11.27 -1.68 -15.29
N ARG A 44 -11.72 -2.84 -14.83
CA ARG A 44 -12.15 -3.03 -13.45
C ARG A 44 -11.00 -2.80 -12.46
N ALA A 45 -9.82 -3.34 -12.77
CA ALA A 45 -8.65 -3.14 -11.94
C ALA A 45 -8.24 -1.67 -11.85
N LEU A 46 -8.25 -0.97 -12.98
CA LEU A 46 -7.91 0.45 -13.03
C LEU A 46 -8.94 1.29 -12.27
N ASN A 47 -10.23 1.01 -12.50
CA ASN A 47 -11.31 1.80 -11.91
C ASN A 47 -11.50 1.54 -10.42
N ALA A 48 -10.94 0.47 -9.86
CA ALA A 48 -10.95 0.24 -8.43
C ALA A 48 -10.17 1.32 -7.68
N HIS A 49 -9.22 1.97 -8.36
CA HIS A 49 -8.39 3.01 -7.79
C HIS A 49 -8.99 4.39 -8.12
N ALA A 50 -9.09 5.26 -7.12
CA ALA A 50 -9.57 6.63 -7.36
C ALA A 50 -8.66 7.35 -8.37
N MET A 51 -7.35 7.04 -8.36
CA MET A 51 -6.40 7.61 -9.30
C MET A 51 -6.49 7.00 -10.71
N GLY A 52 -7.28 5.94 -10.88
CA GLY A 52 -7.56 5.35 -12.20
C GLY A 52 -6.41 4.58 -12.81
N ARG A 53 -5.43 4.18 -12.02
CA ARG A 53 -4.28 3.44 -12.52
C ARG A 53 -3.70 2.52 -11.44
N LEU A 54 -2.88 1.58 -11.87
CA LEU A 54 -2.08 0.76 -10.95
C LEU A 54 -0.83 1.55 -10.53
N ALA A 55 -0.29 1.19 -9.39
CA ALA A 55 0.97 1.77 -8.93
C ALA A 55 2.14 1.16 -9.73
N GLU A 56 3.17 1.96 -9.95
CA GLU A 56 4.45 1.40 -10.35
C GLU A 56 5.16 0.84 -9.11
N PRO A 57 5.94 -0.26 -9.24
CA PRO A 57 6.64 -0.85 -8.09
C PRO A 57 7.46 0.17 -7.29
N GLU A 58 8.05 1.13 -7.96
CA GLU A 58 8.87 2.18 -7.34
C GLU A 58 8.06 3.05 -6.38
N GLU A 59 6.78 3.25 -6.67
CA GLU A 59 5.91 4.06 -5.81
C GLU A 59 5.67 3.39 -4.45
N ILE A 60 5.58 2.06 -4.45
CA ILE A 60 5.47 1.31 -3.20
C ILE A 60 6.82 1.26 -2.49
N ALA A 61 7.90 1.04 -3.24
CA ALA A 61 9.24 1.00 -2.69
C ALA A 61 9.62 2.33 -2.02
N ASP A 62 9.23 3.45 -2.62
CA ASP A 62 9.50 4.78 -2.04
C ASP A 62 8.83 4.95 -0.68
N ALA A 63 7.61 4.44 -0.51
CA ALA A 63 6.92 4.47 0.78
C ALA A 63 7.65 3.64 1.83
N VAL A 64 8.13 2.44 1.44
CA VAL A 64 8.89 1.57 2.34
C VAL A 64 10.19 2.26 2.76
N VAL A 65 10.91 2.82 1.80
CA VAL A 65 12.18 3.53 2.06
C VAL A 65 11.95 4.71 3.02
N TYR A 66 10.87 5.47 2.80
CA TYR A 66 10.53 6.57 3.69
C TYR A 66 10.32 6.10 5.13
N LEU A 67 9.52 5.03 5.32
CA LEU A 67 9.24 4.50 6.65
C LEU A 67 10.50 3.95 7.34
N CYS A 68 11.46 3.45 6.58
CA CYS A 68 12.72 2.94 7.10
C CYS A 68 13.76 4.05 7.34
N SER A 69 13.49 5.27 6.93
CA SER A 69 14.43 6.37 7.04
C SER A 69 14.28 7.12 8.37
N ASP A 70 15.28 7.93 8.70
CA ASP A 70 15.24 8.79 9.90
C ASP A 70 14.15 9.86 9.80
N ARG A 71 13.65 10.14 8.60
CA ARG A 71 12.55 11.09 8.40
C ARG A 71 11.25 10.58 9.03
N ALA A 72 11.11 9.28 9.20
CA ALA A 72 9.95 8.65 9.82
C ALA A 72 10.23 8.27 11.27
N SER A 73 11.10 8.99 11.94
CA SER A 73 11.63 8.64 13.26
C SER A 73 10.57 8.59 14.37
N PHE A 74 9.43 9.21 14.18
CA PHE A 74 8.34 9.20 15.17
C PHE A 74 7.15 8.37 14.71
N ILE A 75 7.31 7.55 13.66
CA ILE A 75 6.26 6.69 13.10
C ILE A 75 6.55 5.24 13.48
N THR A 76 5.68 4.63 14.27
CA THR A 76 5.73 3.21 14.59
C THR A 76 4.32 2.68 14.83
N GLY A 77 4.11 1.40 14.53
CA GLY A 77 2.80 0.77 14.67
C GLY A 77 1.76 1.25 13.66
N HIS A 78 2.20 1.87 12.58
CA HIS A 78 1.32 2.47 11.58
C HIS A 78 1.13 1.57 10.38
N ASP A 79 -0.11 1.55 9.87
CA ASP A 79 -0.44 0.90 8.60
C ASP A 79 -0.55 1.99 7.54
N LEU A 80 0.50 2.15 6.73
CA LEU A 80 0.52 3.14 5.67
C LEU A 80 -0.14 2.57 4.43
N VAL A 81 -1.29 3.11 4.09
CA VAL A 81 -2.05 2.72 2.89
C VAL A 81 -1.46 3.47 1.69
N VAL A 82 -1.03 2.71 0.66
CA VAL A 82 -0.45 3.24 -0.57
C VAL A 82 -1.19 2.58 -1.73
N ASP A 83 -2.43 3.02 -1.97
CA ASP A 83 -3.37 2.28 -2.80
C ASP A 83 -4.04 3.13 -3.90
N GLY A 84 -3.56 4.33 -4.13
CA GLY A 84 -4.16 5.20 -5.15
C GLY A 84 -5.64 5.49 -4.91
N GLY A 85 -6.08 5.36 -3.67
CA GLY A 85 -7.45 5.68 -3.28
C GLY A 85 -8.44 4.52 -3.36
N VAL A 86 -7.98 3.27 -3.39
CA VAL A 86 -8.90 2.12 -3.41
C VAL A 86 -9.84 2.12 -2.22
N LEU A 87 -9.31 2.27 -1.00
CA LEU A 87 -10.13 2.26 0.21
C LEU A 87 -11.07 3.46 0.27
N VAL A 88 -10.59 4.62 -0.14
CA VAL A 88 -11.40 5.84 -0.16
C VAL A 88 -12.54 5.70 -1.16
N ARG A 89 -12.24 5.19 -2.37
CA ARG A 89 -13.24 5.01 -3.41
C ARG A 89 -14.32 4.01 -3.03
N SER A 90 -13.96 2.92 -2.38
CA SER A 90 -14.92 1.89 -1.99
C SER A 90 -15.91 2.38 -0.93
N ASN A 91 -15.61 3.49 -0.24
CA ASN A 91 -16.46 4.06 0.81
C ASN A 91 -17.25 5.29 0.32
N VAL A 92 -17.16 5.63 -0.96
CA VAL A 92 -17.83 6.80 -1.53
C VAL A 92 -18.82 6.33 -2.59
N ILE A 93 -20.01 6.93 -2.58
CA ILE A 93 -21.04 6.67 -3.61
C ILE A 93 -20.59 7.35 -4.90
N ASP A 94 -20.62 6.62 -6.01
CA ASP A 94 -20.33 7.19 -7.33
C ASP A 94 -21.45 8.16 -7.71
N LEU A 95 -21.05 9.38 -7.96
CA LEU A 95 -21.97 10.45 -8.33
C LEU A 95 -21.98 10.67 -9.85
#